data_61ce269c8b1b044f371b5f033e1e0492
#
_entry.id   61ce269c8b1b044f371b5f033e1e0492
#
_cell.length_a   1.000
_cell.length_b   1.000
_cell.length_c   1.000
_cell.angle_alpha   90.00
_cell.angle_beta   90.00
_cell.angle_gamma   90.00
#
_symmetry.space_group_name_H-M   'P 1'
#
loop_
_entity.id
_entity.type
_entity.pdbx_description
1 polymer ?
#
loop_
_entity_poly.entity_id
_entity_poly.type
_entity_poly.pdbx_seq_one_letter_code
_entity_poly.pdbx_strand_id
1 'polypeptide(L)'
;GMIEELRKYTGIDRVDGNFATRNINYELSNDAGEKCYVYLVSIYNKKGPNVVFPTMLNFYEMELFDEMRHLREKGAETAVLLLATRMDCLAAKFSWEVNPIAAAKIYDEAKNGLKFFCYGCNIDNKSISITKKMKILY
;
A
#
# COMPACT_ATOMS: atom_id res chain seq x y z
N GLY A 1 -5.69 -16.39 1.56
CA GLY A 1 -5.41 -15.32 1.00
C GLY A 1 -6.23 -14.68 -0.11
N MET A 2 -6.90 -13.58 0.24
CA MET A 2 -7.67 -12.81 -0.73
C MET A 2 -6.80 -11.87 -1.58
N ILE A 3 -5.59 -11.53 -1.09
CA ILE A 3 -4.63 -10.72 -1.83
C ILE A 3 -3.69 -11.66 -2.58
N GLU A 4 -3.92 -11.77 -3.87
CA GLU A 4 -3.23 -12.74 -4.71
C GLU A 4 -1.71 -12.57 -4.71
N GLU A 5 -1.25 -11.34 -4.76
CA GLU A 5 0.17 -11.01 -4.83
C GLU A 5 0.94 -11.40 -3.56
N LEU A 6 0.24 -11.61 -2.46
CA LEU A 6 0.83 -11.92 -1.16
C LEU A 6 0.62 -13.38 -0.73
N ARG A 7 0.10 -14.23 -1.61
CA ARG A 7 -0.24 -15.64 -1.28
C ARG A 7 0.94 -16.49 -0.83
N LYS A 8 2.15 -16.16 -1.27
CA LYS A 8 3.34 -16.92 -0.88
C LYS A 8 3.69 -16.76 0.60
N TYR A 9 3.12 -15.77 1.27
CA TYR A 9 3.34 -15.52 2.68
C TYR A 9 2.22 -16.15 3.49
N THR A 10 2.59 -17.07 4.39
CA THR A 10 1.64 -17.82 5.22
C THR A 10 1.57 -17.29 6.64
N GLY A 11 2.63 -16.64 7.12
CA GLY A 11 2.68 -15.99 8.43
C GLY A 11 2.36 -14.51 8.33
N ILE A 12 1.55 -14.01 9.25
CA ILE A 12 1.17 -12.60 9.34
C ILE A 12 1.34 -12.15 10.78
N ASP A 13 2.19 -11.15 11.00
CA ASP A 13 2.35 -10.48 12.27
C ASP A 13 2.00 -9.02 12.16
N ARG A 14 1.21 -8.53 13.09
CA ARG A 14 0.95 -7.11 13.21
C ARG A 14 2.15 -6.44 13.85
N VAL A 15 2.63 -5.37 13.23
CA VAL A 15 3.80 -4.64 13.71
C VAL A 15 3.32 -3.47 14.57
N ASP A 16 3.35 -3.65 15.87
CA ASP A 16 2.95 -2.59 16.82
C ASP A 16 4.17 -2.13 17.64
N GLY A 17 4.42 -0.83 17.64
CA GLY A 17 5.33 -0.20 18.57
C GLY A 17 6.83 -0.43 18.37
N ASN A 18 7.23 -1.04 17.29
CA ASN A 18 8.65 -1.11 16.94
C ASN A 18 9.07 0.24 16.35
N PHE A 19 10.14 0.81 16.87
CA PHE A 19 10.63 2.11 16.40
C PHE A 19 10.92 2.15 14.91
N ALA A 20 11.51 1.10 14.38
CA ALA A 20 11.89 1.06 12.99
C ALA A 20 10.71 0.85 12.04
N THR A 21 9.60 0.30 12.54
CA THR A 21 8.50 -0.12 11.68
C THR A 21 7.13 0.34 12.17
N ARG A 22 7.08 1.29 13.09
CA ARG A 22 5.83 1.70 13.78
C ARG A 22 4.71 2.15 12.86
N ASN A 23 5.03 2.60 11.66
CA ASN A 23 4.06 3.03 10.66
C ASN A 23 3.71 1.92 9.66
N ILE A 24 4.41 0.81 9.72
CA ILE A 24 4.14 -0.36 8.90
C ILE A 24 3.13 -1.23 9.65
N ASN A 25 2.08 -1.67 8.97
CA ASN A 25 0.98 -2.37 9.63
C ASN A 25 1.27 -3.85 9.84
N TYR A 26 1.89 -4.52 8.85
CA TYR A 26 2.05 -5.98 8.88
C TYR A 26 3.42 -6.40 8.40
N GLU A 27 3.93 -7.44 9.03
CA GLU A 27 5.07 -8.22 8.55
C GLU A 27 4.54 -9.58 8.11
N LEU A 28 4.76 -9.90 6.86
CA LEU A 28 4.40 -11.21 6.29
C LEU A 28 5.66 -12.05 6.18
N SER A 29 5.51 -13.35 6.40
CA SER A 29 6.63 -14.28 6.33
C SER A 29 6.20 -15.61 5.71
N ASN A 30 7.18 -16.38 5.25
CA ASN A 30 6.98 -17.75 4.77
C ASN A 30 8.05 -18.69 5.35
N ASP A 31 7.91 -19.98 5.07
CA ASP A 31 8.81 -21.02 5.59
C ASP A 31 10.23 -20.91 5.03
N ALA A 32 10.41 -20.22 3.91
CA ALA A 32 11.72 -19.97 3.31
C ALA A 32 12.48 -18.82 3.98
N GLY A 33 11.86 -18.15 4.97
CA GLY A 33 12.45 -17.00 5.65
C GLY A 33 12.32 -15.68 4.90
N GLU A 34 11.56 -15.65 3.82
CA GLU A 34 11.27 -14.41 3.11
C GLU A 34 10.27 -13.56 3.89
N LYS A 35 10.47 -12.25 3.86
CA LYS A 35 9.59 -11.29 4.54
C LYS A 35 9.08 -10.22 3.60
N CYS A 36 7.86 -9.76 3.85
CA CYS A 36 7.28 -8.61 3.18
C CYS A 36 6.62 -7.70 4.22
N TYR A 37 6.99 -6.44 4.19
CA TYR A 37 6.40 -5.43 5.06
C TYR A 37 5.32 -4.67 4.29
N VAL A 38 4.14 -4.58 4.86
CA VAL A 38 2.96 -4.03 4.20
C VAL A 38 2.45 -2.80 4.95
N TYR A 39 2.35 -1.70 4.23
CA TYR A 39 1.63 -0.51 4.66
C TYR A 39 0.24 -0.53 4.03
N LEU A 40 -0.77 -0.53 4.87
CA LEU A 40 -2.17 -0.57 4.45
C LEU A 40 -2.77 0.82 4.60
N VAL A 41 -3.39 1.33 3.54
CA VAL A 41 -3.99 2.66 3.55
C VAL A 41 -5.32 2.66 2.82
N SER A 42 -6.32 3.28 3.44
CA SER A 42 -7.62 3.49 2.80
C SER A 42 -7.57 4.75 1.94
N ILE A 43 -8.08 4.65 0.73
CA ILE A 43 -8.13 5.77 -0.21
C ILE A 43 -9.57 6.01 -0.66
N TYR A 44 -9.94 7.28 -0.78
CA TYR A 44 -11.29 7.68 -1.11
C TYR A 44 -11.37 8.78 -2.15
N ASN A 45 -10.34 9.62 -2.24
CA ASN A 45 -10.36 10.79 -3.11
C ASN A 45 -10.39 10.39 -4.58
N LYS A 46 -11.28 11.01 -5.34
CA LYS A 46 -11.56 10.68 -6.73
C LYS A 46 -11.18 11.82 -7.66
N LYS A 47 -10.56 11.48 -8.77
CA LYS A 47 -10.32 12.39 -9.90
C LYS A 47 -10.74 11.68 -11.18
N GLY A 48 -11.79 12.19 -11.87
CA GLY A 48 -12.34 11.48 -13.01
C GLY A 48 -12.86 10.09 -12.61
N PRO A 49 -12.57 9.04 -13.35
CA PRO A 49 -13.03 7.68 -13.04
C PRO A 49 -12.14 6.94 -12.03
N ASN A 50 -11.14 7.59 -11.46
CA ASN A 50 -10.12 6.92 -10.64
C ASN A 50 -10.07 7.44 -9.22
N VAL A 51 -9.78 6.56 -8.25
CA VAL A 51 -9.26 7.01 -6.95
C VAL A 51 -7.80 7.43 -7.12
N VAL A 52 -7.37 8.43 -6.37
CA VAL A 52 -6.02 8.98 -6.49
C VAL A 52 -5.25 8.84 -5.19
N PHE A 53 -3.95 8.59 -5.32
CA PHE A 53 -3.01 8.43 -4.20
C PHE A 53 -1.61 8.90 -4.62
N PRO A 54 -0.86 9.56 -3.73
CA PRO A 54 -1.32 10.19 -2.48
C PRO A 54 -1.90 11.57 -2.74
N THR A 55 -2.85 12.00 -1.92
CA THR A 55 -3.35 13.38 -2.01
C THR A 55 -2.44 14.36 -1.27
N MET A 56 -1.76 13.87 -0.23
CA MET A 56 -0.64 14.57 0.41
C MET A 56 0.31 13.52 1.02
N LEU A 57 1.55 13.90 1.23
CA LEU A 57 2.51 13.14 2.02
C LEU A 57 2.91 13.95 3.23
N ASN A 58 2.63 13.43 4.42
CA ASN A 58 3.09 14.03 5.65
C ASN A 58 4.50 13.53 6.00
N PHE A 59 5.08 14.12 7.04
CA PHE A 59 6.41 13.77 7.49
C PHE A 59 6.53 12.28 7.87
N TYR A 60 5.51 11.73 8.51
CA TYR A 60 5.51 10.32 8.94
C TYR A 60 5.51 9.35 7.76
N GLU A 61 4.78 9.67 6.70
CA GLU A 61 4.76 8.85 5.49
C GLU A 61 6.09 8.91 4.75
N MET A 62 6.74 10.07 4.73
CA MET A 62 8.08 10.20 4.15
C MET A 62 9.10 9.33 4.90
N GLU A 63 9.07 9.37 6.23
CA GLU A 63 9.91 8.48 7.05
C GLU A 63 9.60 7.00 6.83
N LEU A 64 8.32 6.67 6.70
CA LEU A 64 7.87 5.32 6.43
C LEU A 64 8.48 4.77 5.13
N PHE A 65 8.45 5.56 4.06
CA PHE A 65 9.01 5.13 2.79
C PHE A 65 10.53 4.97 2.85
N ASP A 66 11.22 5.81 3.58
CA ASP A 66 12.65 5.67 3.82
C ASP A 66 12.97 4.38 4.58
N GLU A 67 12.17 4.05 5.60
CA GLU A 67 12.33 2.79 6.33
C GLU A 67 12.05 1.56 5.45
N MET A 68 11.01 1.61 4.64
CA MET A 68 10.72 0.53 3.71
C MET A 68 11.87 0.33 2.72
N ARG A 69 12.51 1.41 2.28
CA ARG A 69 13.72 1.32 1.45
C ARG A 69 14.84 0.59 2.17
N HIS A 70 15.11 0.90 3.43
CA HIS A 70 16.12 0.20 4.22
C HIS A 70 15.80 -1.29 4.39
N LEU A 71 14.53 -1.64 4.56
CA LEU A 71 14.11 -3.04 4.63
C LEU A 71 14.36 -3.77 3.32
N ARG A 72 14.12 -3.13 2.17
CA ARG A 72 14.46 -3.71 0.87
C ARG A 72 15.96 -3.93 0.69
N GLU A 73 16.76 -2.99 1.16
CA GLU A 73 18.23 -3.12 1.13
C GLU A 73 18.73 -4.31 1.95
N LYS A 74 17.97 -4.72 2.97
CA LYS A 74 18.22 -5.91 3.78
C LYS A 74 17.62 -7.20 3.19
N GLY A 75 17.01 -7.13 2.03
CA GLY A 75 16.49 -8.28 1.32
C GLY A 75 14.99 -8.55 1.50
N ALA A 76 14.25 -7.73 2.24
CA ALA A 76 12.82 -7.87 2.38
C ALA A 76 12.08 -7.29 1.16
N GLU A 77 10.88 -7.77 0.93
CA GLU A 77 9.91 -7.11 0.04
C GLU A 77 9.13 -6.06 0.83
N THR A 78 8.64 -5.06 0.13
CA THR A 78 7.77 -4.03 0.71
C THR A 78 6.60 -3.75 -0.22
N ALA A 79 5.44 -3.47 0.35
CA ALA A 79 4.23 -3.22 -0.41
C ALA A 79 3.35 -2.18 0.27
N VAL A 80 2.67 -1.40 -0.55
CA VAL A 80 1.56 -0.55 -0.12
C VAL A 80 0.28 -1.18 -0.65
N LEU A 81 -0.62 -1.51 0.26
CA LEU A 81 -1.95 -2.02 -0.07
C LEU A 81 -2.95 -0.89 0.04
N LEU A 82 -3.45 -0.44 -1.11
CA LEU A 82 -4.45 0.59 -1.20
C LEU A 82 -5.84 -0.06 -1.15
N LEU A 83 -6.67 0.35 -0.20
CA LEU A 83 -8.05 -0.08 -0.10
C LEU A 83 -8.96 1.06 -0.56
N ALA A 84 -9.52 0.91 -1.75
CA ALA A 84 -10.45 1.89 -2.30
C ALA A 84 -11.83 1.68 -1.68
N THR A 85 -12.26 2.66 -0.88
CA THR A 85 -13.53 2.59 -0.15
C THR A 85 -14.71 3.17 -0.94
N ARG A 86 -14.52 3.36 -2.25
CA ARG A 86 -15.53 3.81 -3.21
C ARG A 86 -15.82 2.70 -4.20
N MET A 87 -17.10 2.57 -4.58
CA MET A 87 -17.54 1.59 -5.55
C MET A 87 -17.60 2.14 -6.99
N ASP A 88 -17.46 3.46 -7.15
CA ASP A 88 -17.67 4.16 -8.42
C ASP A 88 -16.35 4.50 -9.16
N CYS A 89 -15.28 3.81 -8.84
CA CYS A 89 -13.98 4.03 -9.48
C CYS A 89 -13.52 2.80 -10.24
N LEU A 90 -12.84 3.01 -11.37
CA LEU A 90 -12.36 1.95 -12.25
C LEU A 90 -10.95 1.49 -11.90
N ALA A 91 -10.10 2.42 -11.46
CA ALA A 91 -8.71 2.15 -11.17
C ALA A 91 -8.20 3.07 -10.05
N ALA A 92 -7.02 2.77 -9.54
CA ALA A 92 -6.26 3.70 -8.70
C ALA A 92 -5.17 4.35 -9.55
N LYS A 93 -5.01 5.65 -9.43
CA LYS A 93 -4.05 6.43 -10.21
C LYS A 93 -3.14 7.22 -9.28
N PHE A 94 -1.87 7.31 -9.62
CA PHE A 94 -0.97 8.22 -8.95
C PHE A 94 -1.41 9.68 -9.20
N SER A 95 -1.30 10.49 -8.16
CA SER A 95 -1.96 11.80 -8.07
C SER A 95 -1.21 12.93 -8.77
N TRP A 96 -0.73 12.70 -9.99
CA TRP A 96 0.04 13.69 -10.76
C TRP A 96 -0.70 15.02 -10.94
N GLU A 97 -2.01 14.96 -11.12
CA GLU A 97 -2.85 16.13 -11.35
C GLU A 97 -3.22 16.87 -10.05
N VAL A 98 -3.21 16.16 -8.91
CA VAL A 98 -3.62 16.71 -7.62
C VAL A 98 -2.43 17.19 -6.81
N ASN A 99 -1.39 16.38 -6.75
CA ASN A 99 -0.16 16.68 -6.01
C ASN A 99 1.04 16.05 -6.72
N PRO A 100 1.61 16.75 -7.72
CA PRO A 100 2.70 16.20 -8.52
C PRO A 100 3.97 15.89 -7.73
N ILE A 101 4.24 16.61 -6.65
CA ILE A 101 5.41 16.37 -5.81
C ILE A 101 5.26 15.04 -5.06
N ALA A 102 4.10 14.82 -4.46
CA ALA A 102 3.80 13.56 -3.77
C ALA A 102 3.77 12.38 -4.75
N ALA A 103 3.17 12.57 -5.92
CA ALA A 103 3.13 11.54 -6.96
C ALA A 103 4.53 11.16 -7.44
N ALA A 104 5.39 12.14 -7.64
CA ALA A 104 6.79 11.90 -8.05
C ALA A 104 7.55 11.09 -7.01
N LYS A 105 7.37 11.38 -5.73
CA LYS A 105 8.01 10.64 -4.64
C LYS A 105 7.57 9.16 -4.64
N ILE A 106 6.28 8.92 -4.75
CA ILE A 106 5.72 7.56 -4.77
C ILE A 106 6.14 6.80 -6.02
N TYR A 107 6.15 7.47 -7.16
CA TYR A 107 6.62 6.86 -8.41
C TYR A 107 8.08 6.44 -8.32
N ASP A 108 8.92 7.28 -7.72
CA ASP A 108 10.32 6.96 -7.48
C ASP A 108 10.47 5.72 -6.58
N GLU A 109 9.70 5.64 -5.51
CA GLU A 109 9.70 4.46 -4.65
C GLU A 109 9.24 3.20 -5.40
N ALA A 110 8.24 3.32 -6.26
CA ALA A 110 7.77 2.19 -7.08
C ALA A 110 8.87 1.70 -8.04
N LYS A 111 9.61 2.60 -8.63
CA LYS A 111 10.76 2.25 -9.50
C LYS A 111 11.88 1.57 -8.72
N ASN A 112 12.01 1.86 -7.44
CA ASN A 112 13.02 1.28 -6.54
C ASN A 112 12.53 0.03 -5.81
N GLY A 113 11.41 -0.55 -6.23
CA GLY A 113 10.95 -1.85 -5.77
C GLY A 113 9.80 -1.84 -4.77
N LEU A 114 9.27 -0.69 -4.38
CA LEU A 114 8.06 -0.64 -3.57
C LEU A 114 6.87 -1.07 -4.43
N LYS A 115 6.19 -2.14 -4.02
CA LYS A 115 5.05 -2.67 -4.75
C LYS A 115 3.76 -1.96 -4.33
N PHE A 116 2.88 -1.71 -5.28
CA PHE A 116 1.57 -1.11 -5.03
C PHE A 116 0.48 -2.04 -5.52
N PHE A 117 -0.47 -2.34 -4.64
CA PHE A 117 -1.65 -3.11 -4.96
C PHE A 117 -2.88 -2.33 -4.54
N CYS A 118 -3.94 -2.40 -5.33
CA CYS A 118 -5.20 -1.77 -4.97
C CYS A 118 -6.35 -2.77 -5.08
N TYR A 119 -7.18 -2.76 -4.05
CA TYR A 119 -8.42 -3.54 -4.01
C TYR A 119 -9.57 -2.63 -3.63
N GLY A 120 -10.67 -2.78 -4.34
CA GLY A 120 -11.93 -2.20 -3.92
C GLY A 120 -12.42 -2.90 -2.67
N CYS A 121 -13.04 -2.16 -1.77
CA CYS A 121 -13.65 -2.76 -0.60
C CYS A 121 -15.01 -2.16 -0.32
N ASN A 122 -15.88 -2.96 0.28
CA ASN A 122 -17.19 -2.55 0.76
C ASN A 122 -17.14 -2.50 2.29
N ILE A 123 -17.60 -1.39 2.85
CA ILE A 123 -17.62 -1.17 4.29
C ILE A 123 -19.09 -1.14 4.71
N ASP A 124 -19.48 -2.03 5.60
CA ASP A 124 -20.76 -1.99 6.29
C ASP A 124 -20.58 -1.80 7.80
N ASN A 125 -21.67 -1.80 8.56
CA ASN A 125 -21.64 -1.58 10.00
C ASN A 125 -20.90 -2.68 10.79
N LYS A 126 -20.57 -3.81 10.17
CA LYS A 126 -20.01 -4.99 10.85
C LYS A 126 -18.71 -5.48 10.26
N SER A 127 -18.41 -5.15 8.99
CA SER A 127 -17.25 -5.73 8.32
C SER A 127 -16.74 -4.87 7.17
N ILE A 128 -15.50 -5.13 6.80
CA ILE A 128 -14.88 -4.63 5.58
C ILE A 128 -14.64 -5.85 4.69
N SER A 129 -15.20 -5.82 3.48
CA SER A 129 -15.05 -6.92 2.52
C SER A 129 -14.29 -6.43 1.30
N ILE A 130 -13.28 -7.19 0.89
CA ILE A 130 -12.57 -6.94 -0.37
C ILE A 130 -13.46 -7.42 -1.51
N THR A 131 -13.70 -6.55 -2.49
CA THR A 131 -14.64 -6.83 -3.58
C THR A 131 -13.93 -7.19 -4.88
N LYS A 132 -12.92 -6.44 -5.28
CA LYS A 132 -12.22 -6.67 -6.55
C LYS A 132 -10.82 -6.08 -6.53
N LYS A 133 -9.94 -6.68 -7.31
CA LYS A 133 -8.64 -6.09 -7.62
C LYS A 133 -8.83 -4.90 -8.57
N MET A 134 -8.12 -3.81 -8.31
CA MET A 134 -8.13 -2.62 -9.13
C MET A 134 -6.76 -2.40 -9.76
N LYS A 135 -6.76 -1.96 -11.01
CA LYS A 135 -5.53 -1.63 -11.72
C LYS A 135 -4.89 -0.38 -11.14
N ILE A 136 -3.55 -0.38 -11.08
CA ILE A 136 -2.76 0.80 -10.72
C ILE A 136 -2.33 1.51 -12.02
N LEU A 137 -2.60 2.81 -12.08
CA LEU A 137 -2.14 3.68 -13.16
C LEU A 137 -1.05 4.61 -12.59
N TYR A 138 0.14 4.41 -13.06
CA TYR A 138 1.31 5.16 -12.59
C TYR A 138 1.44 6.55 -13.22
#